data_12e61efc88b79dd6e7f4419308a20699
#
_entry.id   12e61efc88b79dd6e7f4419308a20699
#
_cell.length_a   1.000
_cell.length_b   1.000
_cell.length_c   1.000
_cell.angle_alpha   90.00
_cell.angle_beta   90.00
_cell.angle_gamma   90.00
#
_symmetry.space_group_name_H-M   'P 1'
#
loop_
_entity.id
_entity.type
_entity.pdbx_description
1 polymer ?
#
loop_
_entity_poly.entity_id
_entity_poly.type
_entity_poly.pdbx_seq_one_letter_code
_entity_poly.pdbx_strand_id
1 'polypeptide(L)'
;MKPRYAAPNPVTAEGWQLQTVTGPSRLFGANGLRTGPDGRVYVAQVTGSQISALDLDSGTLEVVSPKGGDIIAPDDVAFGTDGTLYATEVMDGRVSARDTAGHTRVLRDDLPCANGITVHDGRLFV
;
A
#
# COMPACT_ATOMS: atom_id res chain seq x y z
N MET A 1 -26.28 20.24 10.07
CA MET A 1 -26.17 19.02 9.23
C MET A 1 -25.01 18.19 9.79
N LYS A 2 -25.22 16.95 10.24
CA LYS A 2 -24.09 16.10 10.67
C LYS A 2 -23.23 15.77 9.45
N PRO A 3 -21.90 15.87 9.54
CA PRO A 3 -21.03 15.48 8.42
C PRO A 3 -21.33 14.03 8.01
N ARG A 4 -21.37 13.75 6.71
CA ARG A 4 -21.69 12.41 6.16
C ARG A 4 -20.76 11.30 6.70
N TYR A 5 -19.59 11.68 7.17
CA TYR A 5 -18.53 10.81 7.70
C TYR A 5 -18.19 11.08 9.16
N ALA A 6 -19.06 11.82 9.90
CA ALA A 6 -18.92 11.86 11.34
C ALA A 6 -19.31 10.48 11.89
N ALA A 7 -18.32 9.62 12.06
CA ALA A 7 -18.53 8.36 12.72
C ALA A 7 -18.98 8.63 14.17
N PRO A 8 -20.00 7.93 14.69
CA PRO A 8 -20.18 7.82 16.13
C PRO A 8 -18.90 7.27 16.75
N ASN A 9 -18.67 7.47 18.02
CA ASN A 9 -17.53 6.89 18.72
C ASN A 9 -17.35 5.44 18.28
N PRO A 10 -16.15 5.05 17.81
CA PRO A 10 -15.92 3.71 17.31
C PRO A 10 -16.21 2.69 18.42
N VAL A 11 -17.01 1.68 18.10
CA VAL A 11 -17.25 0.56 18.99
C VAL A 11 -16.15 -0.47 18.72
N THR A 12 -15.35 -0.75 19.72
CA THR A 12 -14.29 -1.76 19.65
C THR A 12 -14.72 -3.02 20.42
N ALA A 13 -14.19 -4.18 20.02
CA ALA A 13 -14.35 -5.39 20.80
C ALA A 13 -13.65 -5.27 22.16
N GLU A 14 -14.10 -6.05 23.15
CA GLU A 14 -13.48 -6.09 24.48
C GLU A 14 -11.99 -6.41 24.38
N GLY A 15 -11.16 -5.64 25.08
CA GLY A 15 -9.69 -5.77 25.05
C GLY A 15 -9.01 -5.09 23.86
N TRP A 16 -9.78 -4.45 22.94
CA TRP A 16 -9.23 -3.73 21.80
C TRP A 16 -9.36 -2.22 21.98
N GLN A 17 -8.36 -1.50 21.47
CA GLN A 17 -8.37 -0.03 21.39
C GLN A 17 -8.19 0.40 19.93
N LEU A 18 -8.96 1.39 19.51
CA LEU A 18 -8.79 2.06 18.22
C LEU A 18 -7.99 3.33 18.42
N GLN A 19 -6.85 3.43 17.72
CA GLN A 19 -6.00 4.61 17.71
C GLN A 19 -5.94 5.18 16.30
N THR A 20 -6.16 6.48 16.17
CA THR A 20 -5.91 7.21 14.93
C THR A 20 -4.43 7.59 14.88
N VAL A 21 -3.68 7.03 13.93
CA VAL A 21 -2.23 7.27 13.81
C VAL A 21 -1.94 8.52 13.00
N THR A 22 -2.74 8.81 11.97
CA THR A 22 -2.58 10.01 11.13
C THR A 22 -3.88 10.78 11.04
N GLY A 23 -3.81 12.09 10.99
CA GLY A 23 -4.96 12.96 10.73
C GLY A 23 -5.45 12.85 9.27
N PRO A 24 -6.37 13.72 8.84
CA PRO A 24 -6.77 13.78 7.44
C PRO A 24 -5.56 13.87 6.52
N SER A 25 -5.42 12.91 5.61
CA SER A 25 -4.23 12.74 4.78
C SER A 25 -4.59 12.51 3.32
N ARG A 26 -3.58 12.53 2.46
CA ARG A 26 -3.73 12.30 1.01
C ARG A 26 -3.63 10.81 0.65
N LEU A 27 -4.19 9.93 1.47
CA LEU A 27 -4.27 8.49 1.19
C LEU A 27 -5.51 8.18 0.33
N PHE A 28 -5.52 8.66 -0.91
CA PHE A 28 -6.66 8.49 -1.82
C PHE A 28 -6.78 7.04 -2.30
N GLY A 29 -7.92 6.41 -1.98
CA GLY A 29 -8.18 5.03 -2.38
C GLY A 29 -7.15 4.07 -1.78
N ALA A 30 -6.80 4.30 -0.50
CA ALA A 30 -5.99 3.37 0.26
C ALA A 30 -6.64 1.98 0.25
N ASN A 31 -5.87 0.96 -0.12
CA ASN A 31 -6.33 -0.40 -0.27
C ASN A 31 -5.39 -1.37 0.44
N GLY A 32 -4.42 -1.98 -0.22
CA GLY A 32 -3.46 -2.87 0.43
C GLY A 32 -2.54 -2.17 1.42
N LEU A 33 -2.31 -2.82 2.57
CA LEU A 33 -1.37 -2.36 3.59
C LEU A 33 -0.38 -3.47 3.92
N ARG A 34 0.90 -3.12 4.01
CA ARG A 34 1.96 -4.07 4.34
C ARG A 34 3.04 -3.42 5.20
N THR A 35 3.44 -4.08 6.29
CA THR A 35 4.64 -3.67 7.01
C THR A 35 5.87 -3.95 6.14
N GLY A 36 6.66 -2.92 5.89
CA GLY A 36 7.90 -3.02 5.15
C GLY A 36 9.08 -3.50 6.01
N PRO A 37 10.22 -3.80 5.38
CA PRO A 37 11.42 -4.25 6.08
C PRO A 37 12.02 -3.18 7.02
N ASP A 38 11.66 -1.93 6.84
CA ASP A 38 12.05 -0.78 7.68
C ASP A 38 11.08 -0.50 8.85
N GLY A 39 10.06 -1.35 9.04
CA GLY A 39 9.06 -1.23 10.09
C GLY A 39 7.91 -0.27 9.80
N ARG A 40 7.96 0.51 8.71
CA ARG A 40 6.87 1.38 8.29
C ARG A 40 5.73 0.60 7.64
N VAL A 41 4.54 1.15 7.65
CA VAL A 41 3.38 0.59 6.94
C VAL A 41 3.28 1.22 5.56
N TYR A 42 3.42 0.40 4.54
CA TYR A 42 3.25 0.81 3.15
C TYR A 42 1.78 0.68 2.76
N VAL A 43 1.28 1.71 2.09
CA VAL A 43 -0.12 1.84 1.70
C VAL A 43 -0.19 1.97 0.19
N ALA A 44 -0.77 0.96 -0.46
CA ALA A 44 -1.13 1.03 -1.87
C ALA A 44 -2.39 1.88 -2.05
N GLN A 45 -2.39 2.76 -3.04
CA GLN A 45 -3.47 3.72 -3.28
C GLN A 45 -3.93 3.61 -4.74
N VAL A 46 -4.98 2.86 -4.99
CA VAL A 46 -5.49 2.61 -6.35
C VAL A 46 -5.87 3.91 -7.05
N THR A 47 -6.78 4.68 -6.48
CA THR A 47 -7.25 5.93 -7.11
C THR A 47 -6.24 7.07 -6.99
N GLY A 48 -5.38 7.03 -5.98
CA GLY A 48 -4.26 7.94 -5.84
C GLY A 48 -3.12 7.65 -6.80
N SER A 49 -3.06 6.42 -7.33
CA SER A 49 -1.96 5.91 -8.16
C SER A 49 -0.59 6.16 -7.52
N GLN A 50 -0.46 5.78 -6.26
CA GLN A 50 0.68 6.11 -5.42
C GLN A 50 0.91 5.02 -4.38
N ILE A 51 2.15 4.88 -3.92
CA ILE A 51 2.47 4.11 -2.72
C ILE A 51 3.09 5.08 -1.72
N SER A 52 2.55 5.08 -0.49
CA SER A 52 3.07 5.86 0.62
C SER A 52 3.55 4.94 1.74
N ALA A 53 4.56 5.39 2.48
CA ALA A 53 5.01 4.74 3.72
C ALA A 53 4.62 5.60 4.92
N LEU A 54 3.98 4.99 5.90
CA LEU A 54 3.55 5.61 7.15
C LEU A 54 4.45 5.12 8.29
N ASP A 55 5.09 6.05 8.95
CA ASP A 55 5.76 5.82 10.22
C ASP A 55 4.71 5.84 11.34
N LEU A 56 4.59 4.73 12.08
CA LEU A 56 3.53 4.58 13.09
C LEU A 56 3.79 5.40 14.36
N ASP A 57 5.04 5.70 14.67
CA ASP A 57 5.39 6.44 15.89
C ASP A 57 5.17 7.94 15.70
N SER A 58 5.59 8.48 14.57
CA SER A 58 5.48 9.92 14.28
C SER A 58 4.20 10.30 13.52
N GLY A 59 3.51 9.34 12.89
CA GLY A 59 2.40 9.60 11.97
C GLY A 59 2.82 10.23 10.64
N THR A 60 4.13 10.25 10.34
CA THR A 60 4.67 10.86 9.13
C THR A 60 4.40 9.98 7.91
N LEU A 61 3.91 10.60 6.84
CA LEU A 61 3.69 9.97 5.53
C LEU A 61 4.76 10.42 4.55
N GLU A 62 5.42 9.45 3.93
CA GLU A 62 6.37 9.65 2.83
C GLU A 62 5.84 9.02 1.56
N VAL A 63 6.00 9.69 0.41
CA VAL A 63 5.67 9.14 -0.90
C VAL A 63 6.83 8.30 -1.41
N VAL A 64 6.61 7.00 -1.57
CA VAL A 64 7.62 6.03 -2.05
C VAL A 64 7.54 5.85 -3.57
N SER A 65 6.34 5.75 -4.11
CA SER A 65 6.08 5.74 -5.54
C SER A 65 5.03 6.78 -5.87
N PRO A 66 5.40 7.88 -6.54
CA PRO A 66 4.49 8.98 -6.77
C PRO A 66 3.50 8.70 -7.91
N LYS A 67 2.37 9.40 -7.90
CA LYS A 67 1.46 9.47 -9.04
C LYS A 67 2.19 9.95 -10.29
N GLY A 68 2.00 9.25 -11.40
CA GLY A 68 2.70 9.51 -12.67
C GLY A 68 4.10 8.89 -12.73
N GLY A 69 4.49 8.10 -11.73
CA GLY A 69 5.67 7.26 -11.77
C GLY A 69 5.42 5.92 -12.49
N ASP A 70 6.33 4.97 -12.30
CA ASP A 70 6.33 3.70 -13.03
C ASP A 70 5.26 2.69 -12.54
N ILE A 71 4.82 2.80 -11.28
CA ILE A 71 3.77 1.94 -10.70
C ILE A 71 2.44 2.68 -10.79
N ILE A 72 1.45 2.08 -11.45
CA ILE A 72 0.17 2.71 -11.79
C ILE A 72 -0.97 2.00 -11.05
N ALA A 73 -1.80 2.78 -10.35
CA ALA A 73 -2.98 2.29 -9.64
C ALA A 73 -2.69 1.04 -8.78
N PRO A 74 -1.68 1.07 -7.89
CA PRO A 74 -1.32 -0.09 -7.08
C PRO A 74 -2.47 -0.49 -6.16
N ASP A 75 -2.78 -1.80 -6.14
CA ASP A 75 -3.84 -2.36 -5.31
C ASP A 75 -3.28 -2.93 -3.99
N ASP A 76 -2.24 -3.74 -4.07
CA ASP A 76 -1.56 -4.31 -2.91
C ASP A 76 -0.04 -4.31 -3.12
N VAL A 77 0.70 -4.52 -2.04
CA VAL A 77 2.16 -4.57 -2.03
C VAL A 77 2.68 -5.73 -1.18
N ALA A 78 3.85 -6.25 -1.54
CA ALA A 78 4.60 -7.23 -0.77
C ALA A 78 6.09 -6.93 -0.84
N PHE A 79 6.88 -7.52 0.06
CA PHE A 79 8.33 -7.35 0.08
C PHE A 79 9.07 -8.67 -0.03
N GLY A 80 10.09 -8.68 -0.86
CA GLY A 80 11.11 -9.72 -0.85
C GLY A 80 12.06 -9.58 0.34
N THR A 81 12.79 -10.65 0.63
CA THR A 81 13.80 -10.67 1.70
C THR A 81 14.99 -9.74 1.42
N ASP A 82 15.19 -9.37 0.16
CA ASP A 82 16.18 -8.41 -0.33
C ASP A 82 15.70 -6.95 -0.26
N GLY A 83 14.48 -6.70 0.23
CA GLY A 83 13.87 -5.40 0.29
C GLY A 83 13.16 -4.95 -1.00
N THR A 84 13.14 -5.77 -2.05
CA THR A 84 12.38 -5.47 -3.26
C THR A 84 10.90 -5.34 -2.93
N LEU A 85 10.30 -4.22 -3.32
CA LEU A 85 8.86 -3.98 -3.25
C LEU A 85 8.21 -4.55 -4.52
N TYR A 86 7.21 -5.39 -4.34
CA TYR A 86 6.33 -5.87 -5.40
C TYR A 86 4.97 -5.20 -5.29
N ALA A 87 4.37 -4.83 -6.41
CA ALA A 87 3.04 -4.22 -6.45
C ALA A 87 2.17 -4.87 -7.52
N THR A 88 0.91 -5.11 -7.18
CA THR A 88 -0.13 -5.40 -8.17
C THR A 88 -0.73 -4.09 -8.67
N GLU A 89 -0.94 -3.99 -9.98
CA GLU A 89 -1.51 -2.82 -10.65
C GLU A 89 -2.83 -3.23 -11.30
N VAL A 90 -3.90 -3.15 -10.50
CA VAL A 90 -5.21 -3.76 -10.80
C VAL A 90 -5.83 -3.26 -12.11
N MET A 91 -5.62 -1.99 -12.44
CA MET A 91 -6.21 -1.39 -13.65
C MET A 91 -5.50 -1.81 -14.93
N ASP A 92 -4.19 -2.04 -14.86
CA ASP A 92 -3.35 -2.41 -16.01
C ASP A 92 -3.11 -3.92 -16.10
N GLY A 93 -3.55 -4.69 -15.10
CA GLY A 93 -3.29 -6.15 -15.05
C GLY A 93 -1.81 -6.49 -14.93
N ARG A 94 -1.04 -5.64 -14.25
CA ARG A 94 0.42 -5.77 -14.12
C ARG A 94 0.86 -6.19 -12.72
N VAL A 95 2.03 -6.77 -12.67
CA VAL A 95 2.82 -6.93 -11.45
C VAL A 95 4.19 -6.31 -11.68
N SER A 96 4.55 -5.36 -10.86
CA SER A 96 5.83 -4.66 -10.92
C SER A 96 6.70 -4.95 -9.71
N ALA A 97 8.01 -4.85 -9.90
CA ALA A 97 9.03 -4.93 -8.85
C ALA A 97 9.84 -3.64 -8.85
N ARG A 98 10.03 -3.06 -7.66
CA ARG A 98 10.86 -1.89 -7.41
C ARG A 98 11.98 -2.26 -6.45
N ASP A 99 13.23 -2.12 -6.89
CA ASP A 99 14.39 -2.39 -6.06
C ASP A 99 14.64 -1.28 -5.01
N THR A 100 15.58 -1.52 -4.10
CA THR A 100 15.95 -0.56 -3.05
C THR A 100 16.64 0.70 -3.58
N ALA A 101 17.13 0.68 -4.81
CA ALA A 101 17.67 1.86 -5.51
C ALA A 101 16.57 2.68 -6.20
N GLY A 102 15.33 2.16 -6.22
CA GLY A 102 14.18 2.84 -6.80
C GLY A 102 13.92 2.54 -8.27
N HIS A 103 14.65 1.59 -8.88
CA HIS A 103 14.37 1.17 -10.25
C HIS A 103 13.18 0.22 -10.28
N THR A 104 12.27 0.47 -11.20
CA THR A 104 11.06 -0.33 -11.38
C THR A 104 11.13 -1.14 -12.66
N ARG A 105 10.66 -2.39 -12.61
CA ARG A 105 10.48 -3.26 -13.78
C ARG A 105 9.16 -3.99 -13.72
N VAL A 106 8.50 -4.17 -14.85
CA VAL A 106 7.30 -4.99 -14.97
C VAL A 106 7.72 -6.46 -15.00
N LEU A 107 7.10 -7.28 -14.14
CA LEU A 107 7.31 -8.73 -14.10
C LEU A 107 6.32 -9.47 -14.98
N ARG A 108 5.05 -9.02 -14.96
CA ARG A 108 3.93 -9.55 -15.75
C ARG A 108 2.99 -8.41 -16.12
N ASP A 109 2.37 -8.51 -17.28
CA ASP A 109 1.41 -7.54 -17.83
C ASP A 109 0.17 -8.22 -18.44
N ASP A 110 -0.03 -9.49 -18.11
CA ASP A 110 -1.10 -10.36 -18.62
C ASP A 110 -1.97 -10.94 -17.50
N LEU A 111 -2.05 -10.26 -16.36
CA LEU A 111 -2.82 -10.67 -15.18
C LEU A 111 -4.01 -9.73 -14.94
N PRO A 112 -5.09 -9.80 -15.72
CA PRO A 112 -6.25 -8.93 -15.56
C PRO A 112 -6.76 -8.90 -14.13
N CYS A 113 -6.93 -7.70 -13.56
CA CYS A 113 -7.39 -7.49 -12.18
C CYS A 113 -6.45 -8.07 -11.11
N ALA A 114 -5.13 -8.13 -11.37
CA ALA A 114 -4.16 -8.49 -10.35
C ALA A 114 -4.40 -7.67 -9.08
N ASN A 115 -4.71 -8.33 -7.96
CA ASN A 115 -5.16 -7.69 -6.72
C ASN A 115 -4.21 -8.04 -5.57
N GLY A 116 -4.56 -9.02 -4.73
CA GLY A 116 -3.73 -9.39 -3.59
C GLY A 116 -2.36 -9.94 -4.01
N ILE A 117 -1.32 -9.64 -3.23
CA ILE A 117 0.04 -10.11 -3.49
C ILE A 117 0.73 -10.50 -2.19
N THR A 118 1.50 -11.57 -2.21
CA THR A 118 2.32 -11.95 -1.05
C THR A 118 3.60 -12.66 -1.48
N VAL A 119 4.61 -12.61 -0.62
CA VAL A 119 5.85 -13.38 -0.76
C VAL A 119 5.91 -14.44 0.33
N HIS A 120 6.14 -15.69 -0.07
CA HIS A 120 6.32 -16.80 0.84
C HIS A 120 7.44 -17.71 0.30
N ASP A 121 8.42 -18.05 1.15
CA ASP A 121 9.57 -18.88 0.78
C ASP A 121 10.26 -18.44 -0.53
N GLY A 122 10.48 -17.13 -0.70
CA GLY A 122 11.12 -16.56 -1.88
C GLY A 122 10.29 -16.64 -3.16
N ARG A 123 9.03 -17.03 -3.06
CA ARG A 123 8.06 -17.06 -4.18
C ARG A 123 7.06 -15.93 -4.05
N LEU A 124 6.70 -15.37 -5.19
CA LEU A 124 5.67 -14.36 -5.31
C LEU A 124 4.34 -15.02 -5.71
N PHE A 125 3.29 -14.74 -4.96
CA PHE A 125 1.94 -15.21 -5.21
C PHE A 125 1.02 -14.01 -5.48
N VAL A 126 0.22 -14.11 -6.53
CA VAL A 126 -0.74 -13.09 -6.98
C VAL A 126 -2.09 -13.75 -7.20
#